data_974cfd6c4df7438b66d501e56fa06f57
#
_entry.id   974cfd6c4df7438b66d501e56fa06f57
#
_cell.length_a   1.000
_cell.length_b   1.000
_cell.length_c   1.000
_cell.angle_alpha   90.00
_cell.angle_beta   90.00
_cell.angle_gamma   90.00
#
_symmetry.space_group_name_H-M   'P 1'
#
loop_
_entity.id
_entity.type
_entity.pdbx_description
1 polymer ?
#
loop_
_entity_poly.entity_id
_entity_poly.type
_entity_poly.pdbx_seq_one_letter_code
_entity_poly.pdbx_strand_id
1 'polypeptide(L)'
;MKQIMKMGDRMNTNLKEILDQSIVENHIKNEDYTLYNVKKGLRNEDHTGVLVGLTQIADVVGYERVSGEKIDCEGRLYYRGYEISELVKQLDFKNHKGFEQCAFLLLFGHLPSDEEFELFLNNYRNHIDLPRDFLELNILRMPGKNLMNKIQQSILMLYAYDDNADDVTPYNTLMQGMSLLAKLPSIIAYSYQTKIHNYDDESLIIHKVKKSESISETILRLTRKDGSYTNTEAEVLDCMLVLHADHGGGNNSTFTNVVISSTGTDLYSAMAGSVGALKGPRHGGANIAVVEMMKAVINEIGYTNDEEVIKALIERIVKKDFYDKKGLVYGMGHAVYTLSDPRSILLQEKAKELAQEKGMEKEFAFYQRFEKCAKEVLWQYKKKHVSSNIDFYSGFVYEMLNIPMELVAPLFVCARMVGWLAHNIEDKCYCNKIIRPATKYVGKLKGE
;
A
#
# COMPACT_ATOMS: atom_id res chain seq x y z
N MET A 1 31.26 -6.72 -33.54
CA MET A 1 30.52 -6.08 -32.47
C MET A 1 29.97 -4.68 -32.82
N LYS A 2 30.76 -3.72 -33.27
CA LYS A 2 30.25 -2.35 -33.65
C LYS A 2 29.21 -2.33 -34.79
N GLN A 3 29.25 -3.30 -35.74
CA GLN A 3 28.25 -3.37 -36.81
C GLN A 3 26.92 -3.95 -36.38
N ILE A 4 26.90 -4.90 -35.41
CA ILE A 4 25.67 -5.49 -34.85
C ILE A 4 24.95 -4.48 -33.98
N MET A 5 25.67 -3.66 -33.18
CA MET A 5 25.06 -2.55 -32.42
C MET A 5 24.42 -1.51 -33.33
N LYS A 6 25.05 -1.10 -34.44
CA LYS A 6 24.48 -0.14 -35.40
C LYS A 6 23.23 -0.68 -36.15
N MET A 7 23.12 -1.99 -36.37
CA MET A 7 21.89 -2.59 -36.94
C MET A 7 20.74 -2.64 -35.93
N GLY A 8 21.01 -2.95 -34.67
CA GLY A 8 20.00 -2.93 -33.61
C GLY A 8 19.42 -1.55 -33.39
N ASP A 9 20.24 -0.50 -33.35
CA ASP A 9 19.78 0.87 -33.18
C ASP A 9 18.93 1.37 -34.38
N ARG A 10 19.30 1.00 -35.61
CA ARG A 10 18.51 1.37 -36.81
C ARG A 10 17.16 0.63 -36.87
N MET A 11 17.09 -0.64 -36.46
CA MET A 11 15.82 -1.38 -36.37
C MET A 11 14.92 -0.81 -35.28
N ASN A 12 15.45 -0.43 -34.12
CA ASN A 12 14.68 0.21 -33.05
C ASN A 12 14.15 1.59 -33.42
N THR A 13 14.92 2.40 -34.20
CA THR A 13 14.47 3.71 -34.67
C THR A 13 13.27 3.59 -35.60
N ASN A 14 13.30 2.64 -36.53
CA ASN A 14 12.17 2.40 -37.44
C ASN A 14 10.90 1.92 -36.73
N LEU A 15 11.00 1.02 -35.75
CA LEU A 15 9.83 0.57 -34.98
C LEU A 15 9.26 1.66 -34.10
N LYS A 16 10.09 2.55 -33.57
CA LYS A 16 9.61 3.70 -32.79
C LYS A 16 8.82 4.67 -33.66
N GLU A 17 9.30 5.02 -34.84
CA GLU A 17 8.58 5.89 -35.78
C GLU A 17 7.22 5.30 -36.19
N ILE A 18 7.17 4.01 -36.50
CA ILE A 18 5.92 3.30 -36.80
C ILE A 18 4.96 3.34 -35.62
N LEU A 19 5.48 3.11 -34.37
CA LEU A 19 4.67 3.18 -33.17
C LEU A 19 4.12 4.59 -32.91
N ASP A 20 4.96 5.62 -33.02
CA ASP A 20 4.57 7.02 -32.82
C ASP A 20 3.49 7.43 -33.81
N GLN A 21 3.60 7.07 -35.09
CA GLN A 21 2.58 7.28 -36.11
C GLN A 21 1.30 6.51 -35.78
N SER A 22 1.41 5.25 -35.40
CA SER A 22 0.24 4.40 -35.01
C SER A 22 -0.52 5.00 -33.82
N ILE A 23 0.18 5.54 -32.81
CA ILE A 23 -0.45 6.19 -31.65
C ILE A 23 -1.29 7.41 -32.09
N VAL A 24 -0.78 8.21 -33.02
CA VAL A 24 -1.50 9.38 -33.54
C VAL A 24 -2.73 8.94 -34.34
N GLU A 25 -2.58 7.95 -35.21
CA GLU A 25 -3.67 7.49 -36.09
C GLU A 25 -4.78 6.71 -35.39
N ASN A 26 -4.42 5.98 -34.33
CA ASN A 26 -5.35 5.05 -33.62
C ASN A 26 -5.73 5.53 -32.22
N HIS A 27 -5.60 6.81 -31.90
CA HIS A 27 -5.95 7.32 -30.57
C HIS A 27 -7.46 7.25 -30.30
N ILE A 28 -7.84 6.89 -29.06
CA ILE A 28 -9.24 6.94 -28.60
C ILE A 28 -9.54 8.39 -28.17
N LYS A 29 -10.57 8.99 -28.75
CA LYS A 29 -10.98 10.35 -28.45
C LYS A 29 -11.65 10.45 -27.07
N ASN A 30 -11.45 11.57 -26.39
CA ASN A 30 -12.10 11.80 -25.08
C ASN A 30 -13.64 11.85 -25.21
N GLU A 31 -14.15 12.32 -26.35
CA GLU A 31 -15.58 12.40 -26.65
C GLU A 31 -16.22 11.01 -26.69
N ASP A 32 -15.48 9.95 -27.09
CA ASP A 32 -15.99 8.59 -27.15
C ASP A 32 -16.36 8.06 -25.76
N TYR A 33 -15.63 8.45 -24.71
CA TYR A 33 -15.97 8.07 -23.34
C TYR A 33 -17.34 8.62 -22.91
N THR A 34 -17.65 9.86 -23.29
CA THR A 34 -18.95 10.48 -23.02
C THR A 34 -20.03 9.87 -23.91
N LEU A 35 -19.78 9.72 -25.22
CA LEU A 35 -20.71 9.16 -26.19
C LEU A 35 -21.20 7.76 -25.79
N TYR A 36 -20.30 6.91 -25.34
CA TYR A 36 -20.62 5.53 -24.95
C TYR A 36 -20.84 5.37 -23.42
N ASN A 37 -20.93 6.47 -22.66
CA ASN A 37 -21.11 6.47 -21.21
C ASN A 37 -20.07 5.59 -20.45
N VAL A 38 -18.82 5.59 -20.93
CA VAL A 38 -17.74 4.80 -20.31
C VAL A 38 -17.24 5.48 -19.05
N LYS A 39 -17.28 4.79 -17.94
CA LYS A 39 -16.80 5.28 -16.64
C LYS A 39 -15.29 5.12 -16.55
N LYS A 40 -14.55 6.12 -17.07
CA LYS A 40 -13.08 6.10 -17.11
C LYS A 40 -12.48 5.95 -15.70
N GLY A 41 -11.65 4.90 -15.51
CA GLY A 41 -11.09 4.57 -14.20
C GLY A 41 -12.14 4.10 -13.18
N LEU A 42 -13.30 3.58 -13.63
CA LEU A 42 -14.43 3.17 -12.80
C LEU A 42 -14.90 4.28 -11.86
N ARG A 43 -14.97 5.53 -12.38
CA ARG A 43 -15.49 6.70 -11.67
C ARG A 43 -16.71 7.28 -12.37
N ASN A 44 -17.72 7.60 -11.56
CA ASN A 44 -18.88 8.38 -11.96
C ASN A 44 -18.52 9.86 -12.17
N GLU A 45 -19.40 10.64 -12.76
CA GLU A 45 -19.19 12.07 -13.00
C GLU A 45 -19.06 12.88 -11.70
N ASP A 46 -19.72 12.45 -10.63
CA ASP A 46 -19.61 13.01 -9.27
C ASP A 46 -18.34 12.55 -8.53
N HIS A 47 -17.42 11.85 -9.22
CA HIS A 47 -16.19 11.26 -8.71
C HIS A 47 -16.38 10.11 -7.71
N THR A 48 -17.59 9.60 -7.51
CA THR A 48 -17.81 8.38 -6.74
C THR A 48 -17.33 7.14 -7.51
N GLY A 49 -17.00 6.05 -6.80
CA GLY A 49 -16.65 4.79 -7.43
C GLY A 49 -17.86 4.12 -8.11
N VAL A 50 -17.64 3.43 -9.22
CA VAL A 50 -18.63 2.51 -9.77
C VAL A 50 -18.75 1.31 -8.84
N LEU A 51 -19.97 0.96 -8.44
CA LEU A 51 -20.21 -0.22 -7.61
C LEU A 51 -20.01 -1.49 -8.44
N VAL A 52 -19.02 -2.30 -8.11
CA VAL A 52 -18.63 -3.50 -8.85
C VAL A 52 -18.71 -4.79 -8.04
N GLY A 53 -19.00 -4.72 -6.75
CA GLY A 53 -19.09 -5.88 -5.85
C GLY A 53 -19.68 -5.53 -4.51
N LEU A 54 -19.85 -6.55 -3.67
CA LEU A 54 -20.28 -6.45 -2.28
C LEU A 54 -19.18 -7.04 -1.38
N THR A 55 -19.04 -6.52 -0.17
CA THR A 55 -18.08 -7.04 0.81
C THR A 55 -18.58 -6.82 2.24
N GLN A 56 -18.21 -7.71 3.14
CA GLN A 56 -18.37 -7.57 4.59
C GLN A 56 -17.03 -7.35 5.31
N ILE A 57 -15.92 -7.17 4.56
CA ILE A 57 -14.57 -7.07 5.14
C ILE A 57 -14.32 -5.67 5.69
N ALA A 58 -14.50 -4.65 4.85
CA ALA A 58 -14.25 -3.27 5.25
C ALA A 58 -15.16 -2.28 4.50
N ASP A 59 -15.44 -1.17 5.17
CA ASP A 59 -16.15 -0.03 4.60
C ASP A 59 -15.35 1.26 4.79
N VAL A 60 -15.35 2.10 3.75
CA VAL A 60 -14.57 3.35 3.67
C VAL A 60 -15.53 4.49 3.36
N VAL A 61 -15.86 5.28 4.37
CA VAL A 61 -16.86 6.35 4.29
C VAL A 61 -16.17 7.71 4.35
N GLY A 62 -16.41 8.57 3.36
CA GLY A 62 -15.91 9.96 3.33
C GLY A 62 -17.00 10.94 2.87
N TYR A 63 -18.18 10.44 2.55
CA TYR A 63 -19.38 11.23 2.21
C TYR A 63 -20.63 10.42 2.50
N GLU A 64 -21.75 11.12 2.65
CA GLU A 64 -23.08 10.51 2.78
C GLU A 64 -23.96 10.98 1.62
N ARG A 65 -25.00 10.20 1.31
CA ARG A 65 -26.03 10.64 0.35
C ARG A 65 -27.30 11.01 1.09
N VAL A 66 -27.65 12.30 1.05
CA VAL A 66 -28.90 12.82 1.63
C VAL A 66 -29.76 13.34 0.49
N SER A 67 -30.95 12.76 0.34
CA SER A 67 -31.88 13.08 -0.77
C SER A 67 -31.26 12.96 -2.17
N GLY A 68 -30.26 12.07 -2.33
CA GLY A 68 -29.56 11.84 -3.60
C GLY A 68 -28.31 12.71 -3.80
N GLU A 69 -28.14 13.78 -3.02
CA GLU A 69 -26.99 14.65 -3.06
C GLU A 69 -25.83 14.08 -2.21
N LYS A 70 -24.62 14.27 -2.69
CA LYS A 70 -23.39 13.90 -1.99
C LYS A 70 -23.03 14.99 -0.99
N ILE A 71 -22.97 14.63 0.29
CA ILE A 71 -22.55 15.53 1.38
C ILE A 71 -21.26 14.98 1.98
N ASP A 72 -20.22 15.82 2.04
CA ASP A 72 -18.95 15.48 2.67
C ASP A 72 -19.14 15.28 4.18
N CYS A 73 -18.52 14.23 4.73
CA CYS A 73 -18.55 13.92 6.17
C CYS A 73 -17.13 13.61 6.67
N GLU A 74 -16.99 13.51 8.00
CA GLU A 74 -15.77 12.99 8.61
C GLU A 74 -15.51 11.56 8.11
N GLY A 75 -14.24 11.27 7.80
CA GLY A 75 -13.84 9.96 7.31
C GLY A 75 -14.03 8.89 8.38
N ARG A 76 -14.60 7.76 7.97
CA ARG A 76 -14.72 6.55 8.82
C ARG A 76 -14.21 5.36 8.07
N LEU A 77 -13.50 4.48 8.76
CA LEU A 77 -13.04 3.20 8.27
C LEU A 77 -13.55 2.12 9.21
N TYR A 78 -14.19 1.10 8.64
CA TYR A 78 -14.68 -0.03 9.40
C TYR A 78 -13.98 -1.32 8.95
N TYR A 79 -13.53 -2.12 9.91
CA TYR A 79 -13.08 -3.48 9.69
C TYR A 79 -14.10 -4.43 10.32
N ARG A 80 -14.78 -5.25 9.53
CA ARG A 80 -15.84 -6.17 9.99
C ARG A 80 -16.87 -5.51 10.91
N GLY A 81 -17.22 -4.25 10.62
CA GLY A 81 -18.19 -3.47 11.41
C GLY A 81 -17.61 -2.70 12.61
N TYR A 82 -16.35 -2.93 12.98
CA TYR A 82 -15.66 -2.13 14.00
C TYR A 82 -15.08 -0.86 13.38
N GLU A 83 -15.45 0.29 13.89
CA GLU A 83 -14.83 1.54 13.49
C GLU A 83 -13.37 1.57 13.94
N ILE A 84 -12.45 2.00 13.05
CA ILE A 84 -11.00 1.90 13.27
C ILE A 84 -10.54 2.64 14.53
N SER A 85 -11.14 3.79 14.85
CA SER A 85 -10.83 4.58 16.05
C SER A 85 -11.19 3.86 17.35
N GLU A 86 -12.24 3.04 17.33
CA GLU A 86 -12.65 2.24 18.48
C GLU A 86 -11.96 0.87 18.50
N LEU A 87 -11.66 0.32 17.33
CA LEU A 87 -10.90 -0.93 17.21
C LEU A 87 -9.50 -0.79 17.80
N VAL A 88 -8.78 0.28 17.44
CA VAL A 88 -7.40 0.54 17.91
C VAL A 88 -7.32 0.59 19.45
N LYS A 89 -8.38 1.03 20.15
CA LYS A 89 -8.41 1.04 21.61
C LYS A 89 -8.55 -0.35 22.25
N GLN A 90 -9.01 -1.33 21.49
CA GLN A 90 -9.27 -2.70 21.95
C GLN A 90 -8.12 -3.65 21.64
N LEU A 91 -7.19 -3.26 20.76
CA LEU A 91 -6.07 -4.10 20.33
C LEU A 91 -4.88 -4.00 21.29
N ASP A 92 -4.15 -5.10 21.45
CA ASP A 92 -3.04 -5.24 22.39
C ASP A 92 -1.70 -4.76 21.77
N PHE A 93 -1.56 -3.46 21.61
CA PHE A 93 -0.30 -2.87 21.14
C PHE A 93 0.83 -2.95 22.17
N LYS A 94 0.52 -3.02 23.48
CA LYS A 94 1.52 -3.09 24.54
C LYS A 94 2.36 -4.36 24.47
N ASN A 95 1.76 -5.46 24.02
CA ASN A 95 2.44 -6.72 23.76
C ASN A 95 2.75 -6.94 22.28
N HIS A 96 2.63 -5.89 21.45
CA HIS A 96 2.89 -5.88 20.01
C HIS A 96 2.09 -6.94 19.22
N LYS A 97 0.82 -7.16 19.62
CA LYS A 97 -0.07 -8.16 19.04
C LYS A 97 -1.29 -7.56 18.34
N GLY A 98 -1.34 -6.24 18.23
CA GLY A 98 -2.47 -5.53 17.66
C GLY A 98 -2.72 -5.91 16.20
N PHE A 99 -1.67 -6.07 15.41
CA PHE A 99 -1.82 -6.46 14.01
C PHE A 99 -2.29 -7.91 13.86
N GLU A 100 -1.79 -8.83 14.65
CA GLU A 100 -2.23 -10.23 14.64
C GLU A 100 -3.69 -10.36 15.06
N GLN A 101 -4.16 -9.59 16.06
CA GLN A 101 -5.58 -9.54 16.43
C GLN A 101 -6.44 -8.91 15.33
N CYS A 102 -5.96 -7.85 14.67
CA CYS A 102 -6.62 -7.26 13.52
C CYS A 102 -6.67 -8.24 12.34
N ALA A 103 -5.61 -8.99 12.10
CA ALA A 103 -5.56 -10.04 11.08
C ALA A 103 -6.61 -11.13 11.36
N PHE A 104 -6.72 -11.57 12.60
CA PHE A 104 -7.76 -12.50 13.00
C PHE A 104 -9.16 -11.92 12.73
N LEU A 105 -9.42 -10.68 13.16
CA LEU A 105 -10.70 -10.01 12.92
C LEU A 105 -11.07 -9.98 11.43
N LEU A 106 -10.15 -9.56 10.56
CA LEU A 106 -10.41 -9.47 9.12
C LEU A 106 -10.72 -10.83 8.50
N LEU A 107 -10.03 -11.89 8.94
CA LEU A 107 -10.19 -13.24 8.40
C LEU A 107 -11.44 -13.94 8.94
N PHE A 108 -11.76 -13.81 10.23
CA PHE A 108 -12.81 -14.59 10.89
C PHE A 108 -14.06 -13.78 11.25
N GLY A 109 -14.03 -12.45 11.19
CA GLY A 109 -15.19 -11.57 11.34
C GLY A 109 -15.53 -11.13 12.76
N HIS A 110 -14.72 -11.51 13.75
CA HIS A 110 -14.86 -11.09 15.16
C HIS A 110 -13.47 -10.98 15.82
N LEU A 111 -13.38 -10.27 16.93
CA LEU A 111 -12.16 -10.25 17.75
C LEU A 111 -11.97 -11.61 18.44
N PRO A 112 -10.73 -12.11 18.50
CA PRO A 112 -10.48 -13.45 19.04
C PRO A 112 -10.72 -13.54 20.55
N SER A 113 -11.23 -14.68 21.04
CA SER A 113 -10.99 -15.11 22.41
C SER A 113 -9.53 -15.48 22.63
N ASP A 114 -9.09 -15.63 23.88
CA ASP A 114 -7.71 -16.02 24.19
C ASP A 114 -7.33 -17.37 23.56
N GLU A 115 -8.27 -18.33 23.57
CA GLU A 115 -8.05 -19.67 22.99
C GLU A 115 -7.94 -19.62 21.46
N GLU A 116 -8.82 -18.88 20.80
CA GLU A 116 -8.77 -18.67 19.33
C GLU A 116 -7.49 -17.95 18.93
N PHE A 117 -7.08 -16.95 19.71
CA PHE A 117 -5.88 -16.18 19.41
C PHE A 117 -4.62 -17.04 19.57
N GLU A 118 -4.50 -17.84 20.61
CA GLU A 118 -3.38 -18.76 20.74
C GLU A 118 -3.36 -19.81 19.62
N LEU A 119 -4.52 -20.31 19.17
CA LEU A 119 -4.60 -21.22 18.02
C LEU A 119 -4.09 -20.52 16.75
N PHE A 120 -4.49 -19.28 16.52
CA PHE A 120 -4.05 -18.45 15.39
C PHE A 120 -2.54 -18.22 15.43
N LEU A 121 -1.99 -17.79 16.58
CA LEU A 121 -0.57 -17.55 16.75
C LEU A 121 0.26 -18.84 16.60
N ASN A 122 -0.23 -19.96 17.08
CA ASN A 122 0.45 -21.24 16.91
C ASN A 122 0.51 -21.66 15.44
N ASN A 123 -0.58 -21.43 14.69
CA ASN A 123 -0.58 -21.66 13.25
C ASN A 123 0.43 -20.74 12.56
N TYR A 124 0.45 -19.44 12.86
CA TYR A 124 1.42 -18.48 12.36
C TYR A 124 2.87 -18.92 12.63
N ARG A 125 3.19 -19.28 13.90
CA ARG A 125 4.52 -19.73 14.34
C ARG A 125 4.99 -20.99 13.63
N ASN A 126 4.08 -21.87 13.24
CA ASN A 126 4.40 -23.10 12.51
C ASN A 126 4.74 -22.83 11.03
N HIS A 127 4.34 -21.70 10.48
CA HIS A 127 4.57 -21.33 9.09
C HIS A 127 5.65 -20.28 8.88
N ILE A 128 6.29 -19.78 9.93
CA ILE A 128 7.22 -18.63 9.88
C ILE A 128 8.54 -18.96 9.16
N ASP A 129 8.97 -20.21 9.18
CA ASP A 129 10.20 -20.64 8.55
C ASP A 129 10.04 -20.70 7.02
N LEU A 130 11.04 -20.20 6.30
CA LEU A 130 11.09 -20.32 4.83
C LEU A 130 11.31 -21.78 4.45
N PRO A 131 10.80 -22.22 3.27
CA PRO A 131 11.10 -23.56 2.77
C PRO A 131 12.62 -23.78 2.63
N ARG A 132 13.01 -25.07 2.67
CA ARG A 132 14.42 -25.46 2.47
C ARG A 132 14.96 -24.87 1.18
N ASP A 133 16.18 -24.34 1.22
CA ASP A 133 16.91 -23.74 0.11
C ASP A 133 16.25 -22.49 -0.51
N PHE A 134 15.09 -22.05 -0.01
CA PHE A 134 14.37 -20.89 -0.55
C PHE A 134 15.16 -19.58 -0.41
N LEU A 135 15.76 -19.37 0.76
CA LEU A 135 16.60 -18.19 1.02
C LEU A 135 17.78 -18.15 0.06
N GLU A 136 18.51 -19.25 -0.05
CA GLU A 136 19.72 -19.36 -0.85
C GLU A 136 19.43 -19.21 -2.36
N LEU A 137 18.46 -19.96 -2.87
CA LEU A 137 18.20 -20.03 -4.30
C LEU A 137 17.41 -18.84 -4.82
N ASN A 138 16.39 -18.42 -4.07
CA ASN A 138 15.50 -17.36 -4.54
C ASN A 138 15.96 -15.95 -4.12
N ILE A 139 16.49 -15.77 -2.90
CA ILE A 139 16.83 -14.45 -2.39
C ILE A 139 18.31 -14.13 -2.59
N LEU A 140 19.21 -14.94 -2.05
CA LEU A 140 20.65 -14.64 -2.06
C LEU A 140 21.27 -14.74 -3.46
N ARG A 141 20.93 -15.78 -4.25
CA ARG A 141 21.49 -15.98 -5.61
C ARG A 141 20.82 -15.13 -6.68
N MET A 142 19.64 -14.57 -6.40
CA MET A 142 18.87 -13.76 -7.34
C MET A 142 18.50 -12.39 -6.73
N PRO A 143 19.50 -11.56 -6.39
CA PRO A 143 19.23 -10.25 -5.80
C PRO A 143 18.45 -9.37 -6.78
N GLY A 144 17.48 -8.62 -6.28
CA GLY A 144 16.67 -7.69 -7.06
C GLY A 144 16.93 -6.24 -6.64
N LYS A 145 17.18 -5.34 -7.61
CA LYS A 145 17.27 -3.90 -7.31
C LYS A 145 15.96 -3.30 -6.82
N ASN A 146 14.83 -3.87 -7.24
CA ASN A 146 13.49 -3.43 -6.84
C ASN A 146 12.86 -4.45 -5.92
N LEU A 147 12.65 -4.08 -4.65
CA LEU A 147 12.13 -4.98 -3.61
C LEU A 147 10.72 -5.45 -3.92
N MET A 148 9.85 -4.59 -4.48
CA MET A 148 8.48 -4.99 -4.83
C MET A 148 8.46 -6.09 -5.89
N ASN A 149 9.35 -6.02 -6.91
CA ASN A 149 9.50 -7.10 -7.88
C ASN A 149 10.03 -8.37 -7.22
N LYS A 150 10.97 -8.23 -6.29
CA LYS A 150 11.54 -9.37 -5.59
C LYS A 150 10.52 -10.09 -4.73
N ILE A 151 9.69 -9.35 -4.01
CA ILE A 151 8.58 -9.88 -3.21
C ILE A 151 7.58 -10.60 -4.11
N GLN A 152 7.19 -9.99 -5.23
CA GLN A 152 6.27 -10.59 -6.20
C GLN A 152 6.81 -11.93 -6.74
N GLN A 153 8.10 -11.99 -7.12
CA GLN A 153 8.77 -13.23 -7.54
C GLN A 153 8.77 -14.27 -6.41
N SER A 154 9.08 -13.84 -5.18
CA SER A 154 9.14 -14.73 -4.02
C SER A 154 7.77 -15.35 -3.69
N ILE A 155 6.69 -14.58 -3.79
CA ILE A 155 5.33 -15.11 -3.63
C ILE A 155 5.03 -16.18 -4.70
N LEU A 156 5.31 -15.90 -5.97
CA LEU A 156 5.10 -16.88 -7.04
C LEU A 156 5.98 -18.12 -6.88
N MET A 157 7.22 -17.96 -6.38
CA MET A 157 8.10 -19.11 -6.16
C MET A 157 7.59 -20.02 -5.04
N LEU A 158 6.88 -19.50 -4.02
CA LEU A 158 6.31 -20.32 -2.96
C LEU A 158 5.26 -21.30 -3.45
N TYR A 159 4.62 -21.05 -4.59
CA TYR A 159 3.75 -22.01 -5.28
C TYR A 159 4.45 -23.38 -5.49
N ALA A 160 5.72 -23.38 -5.89
CA ALA A 160 6.47 -24.61 -6.15
C ALA A 160 6.80 -25.43 -4.89
N TYR A 161 6.56 -24.90 -3.69
CA TYR A 161 6.78 -25.56 -2.40
C TYR A 161 5.47 -25.98 -1.73
N ASP A 162 4.34 -25.84 -2.41
CA ASP A 162 3.01 -26.18 -1.90
C ASP A 162 2.40 -27.29 -2.73
N ASP A 163 2.31 -28.48 -2.17
CA ASP A 163 1.76 -29.66 -2.85
C ASP A 163 0.27 -29.51 -3.18
N ASN A 164 -0.43 -28.56 -2.56
CA ASN A 164 -1.85 -28.26 -2.75
C ASN A 164 -2.09 -26.86 -3.34
N ALA A 165 -1.13 -26.32 -4.07
CA ALA A 165 -1.17 -24.93 -4.56
C ALA A 165 -2.44 -24.59 -5.34
N ASP A 166 -2.97 -25.53 -6.14
CA ASP A 166 -4.18 -25.37 -6.97
C ASP A 166 -5.49 -25.73 -6.25
N ASP A 167 -5.45 -26.12 -4.98
CA ASP A 167 -6.66 -26.27 -4.18
C ASP A 167 -7.17 -24.90 -3.70
N VAL A 168 -8.20 -24.42 -4.39
CA VAL A 168 -8.81 -23.11 -4.16
C VAL A 168 -9.97 -23.13 -3.17
N THR A 169 -10.15 -24.20 -2.38
CA THR A 169 -11.13 -24.23 -1.31
C THR A 169 -10.85 -23.10 -0.30
N PRO A 170 -11.90 -22.52 0.33
CA PRO A 170 -11.70 -21.44 1.31
C PRO A 170 -10.73 -21.81 2.44
N TYR A 171 -10.78 -23.05 2.92
CA TYR A 171 -9.89 -23.51 3.98
C TYR A 171 -8.43 -23.61 3.52
N ASN A 172 -8.16 -24.21 2.36
CA ASN A 172 -6.80 -24.27 1.83
C ASN A 172 -6.26 -22.88 1.50
N THR A 173 -7.10 -22.02 0.92
CA THR A 173 -6.78 -20.60 0.69
C THR A 173 -6.39 -19.87 1.98
N LEU A 174 -7.11 -20.11 3.08
CA LEU A 174 -6.77 -19.58 4.41
C LEU A 174 -5.38 -20.06 4.85
N MET A 175 -5.11 -21.35 4.76
CA MET A 175 -3.85 -21.95 5.20
C MET A 175 -2.65 -21.45 4.37
N GLN A 176 -2.81 -21.34 3.06
CA GLN A 176 -1.84 -20.74 2.16
C GLN A 176 -1.58 -19.26 2.49
N GLY A 177 -2.65 -18.49 2.73
CA GLY A 177 -2.57 -17.10 3.12
C GLY A 177 -1.89 -16.89 4.47
N MET A 178 -2.18 -17.71 5.47
CA MET A 178 -1.50 -17.72 6.77
C MET A 178 0.01 -18.02 6.60
N SER A 179 0.34 -18.98 5.75
CA SER A 179 1.72 -19.31 5.41
C SER A 179 2.45 -18.14 4.72
N LEU A 180 1.80 -17.44 3.81
CA LEU A 180 2.35 -16.25 3.16
C LEU A 180 2.56 -15.12 4.17
N LEU A 181 1.56 -14.82 5.00
CA LEU A 181 1.62 -13.78 6.02
C LEU A 181 2.78 -14.03 6.99
N ALA A 182 3.00 -15.27 7.40
CA ALA A 182 4.08 -15.67 8.31
C ALA A 182 5.48 -15.52 7.69
N LYS A 183 5.64 -15.77 6.40
CA LYS A 183 6.93 -15.74 5.69
C LYS A 183 7.31 -14.36 5.18
N LEU A 184 6.32 -13.48 5.00
CA LEU A 184 6.53 -12.21 4.30
C LEU A 184 7.52 -11.27 5.01
N PRO A 185 7.53 -11.12 6.35
CA PRO A 185 8.55 -10.32 7.05
C PRO A 185 9.98 -10.76 6.72
N SER A 186 10.23 -12.07 6.71
CA SER A 186 11.54 -12.64 6.36
C SER A 186 11.91 -12.40 4.90
N ILE A 187 10.96 -12.60 3.99
CA ILE A 187 11.17 -12.38 2.55
C ILE A 187 11.52 -10.90 2.30
N ILE A 188 10.81 -9.97 2.92
CA ILE A 188 11.06 -8.53 2.80
C ILE A 188 12.45 -8.18 3.34
N ALA A 189 12.73 -8.57 4.59
CA ALA A 189 13.98 -8.22 5.26
C ALA A 189 15.21 -8.83 4.57
N TYR A 190 15.16 -10.11 4.22
CA TYR A 190 16.27 -10.76 3.56
C TYR A 190 16.48 -10.27 2.12
N SER A 191 15.39 -9.93 1.42
CA SER A 191 15.49 -9.28 0.09
C SER A 191 16.15 -7.91 0.21
N TYR A 192 15.83 -7.14 1.24
CA TYR A 192 16.46 -5.86 1.52
C TYR A 192 17.94 -6.01 1.85
N GLN A 193 18.30 -6.90 2.79
CA GLN A 193 19.70 -7.17 3.16
C GLN A 193 20.54 -7.63 1.95
N THR A 194 19.95 -8.49 1.12
CA THR A 194 20.62 -8.96 -0.11
C THR A 194 20.78 -7.83 -1.14
N LYS A 195 19.77 -6.94 -1.25
CA LYS A 195 19.83 -5.79 -2.15
C LYS A 195 20.95 -4.83 -1.73
N ILE A 196 21.01 -4.40 -0.47
CA ILE A 196 22.03 -3.46 -0.02
C ILE A 196 23.43 -4.06 -0.08
N HIS A 197 23.58 -5.35 0.17
CA HIS A 197 24.84 -6.06 0.00
C HIS A 197 25.33 -6.05 -1.45
N ASN A 198 24.44 -6.31 -2.42
CA ASN A 198 24.86 -6.46 -3.82
C ASN A 198 24.96 -5.14 -4.59
N TYR A 199 24.28 -4.08 -4.12
CA TYR A 199 24.14 -2.84 -4.89
C TYR A 199 24.54 -1.57 -4.15
N ASP A 200 24.64 -1.61 -2.81
CA ASP A 200 24.91 -0.43 -1.99
C ASP A 200 26.19 -0.57 -1.14
N ASP A 201 27.03 -1.59 -1.44
CA ASP A 201 28.32 -1.87 -0.78
C ASP A 201 28.23 -2.10 0.73
N GLU A 202 27.12 -2.67 1.21
CA GLU A 202 26.88 -2.98 2.62
C GLU A 202 27.16 -4.44 2.94
N SER A 203 27.47 -4.73 4.20
CA SER A 203 27.64 -6.12 4.66
C SER A 203 26.32 -6.87 4.66
N LEU A 204 26.33 -8.13 4.23
CA LEU A 204 25.16 -9.00 4.32
C LEU A 204 24.94 -9.44 5.77
N ILE A 205 23.78 -9.09 6.33
CA ILE A 205 23.37 -9.47 7.68
C ILE A 205 22.06 -10.24 7.61
N ILE A 206 22.05 -11.48 8.05
CA ILE A 206 20.88 -12.36 8.07
C ILE A 206 20.60 -12.76 9.52
N HIS A 207 19.68 -12.06 10.16
CA HIS A 207 19.19 -12.43 11.49
C HIS A 207 18.25 -13.63 11.40
N LYS A 208 18.39 -14.57 12.33
CA LYS A 208 17.48 -15.71 12.42
C LYS A 208 16.10 -15.27 12.95
N VAL A 209 15.04 -15.79 12.35
CA VAL A 209 13.66 -15.54 12.83
C VAL A 209 13.47 -16.13 14.23
N LYS A 210 12.69 -15.44 15.06
CA LYS A 210 12.30 -15.89 16.40
C LYS A 210 10.78 -16.08 16.46
N LYS A 211 10.34 -17.28 16.80
CA LYS A 211 8.91 -17.64 16.88
C LYS A 211 8.14 -16.92 18.00
N SER A 212 8.85 -16.32 18.96
CA SER A 212 8.26 -15.55 20.06
C SER A 212 7.93 -14.12 19.70
N GLU A 213 8.48 -13.59 18.60
CA GLU A 213 8.30 -12.21 18.19
C GLU A 213 7.02 -12.05 17.37
N SER A 214 6.39 -10.88 17.49
CA SER A 214 5.30 -10.42 16.63
C SER A 214 5.81 -10.06 15.23
N ILE A 215 4.89 -9.76 14.32
CA ILE A 215 5.24 -9.31 12.96
C ILE A 215 6.01 -7.99 13.01
N SER A 216 5.58 -7.01 13.82
CA SER A 216 6.25 -5.72 13.96
C SER A 216 7.65 -5.85 14.52
N GLU A 217 7.84 -6.63 15.59
CA GLU A 217 9.15 -6.93 16.17
C GLU A 217 10.08 -7.64 15.18
N THR A 218 9.55 -8.65 14.48
CA THR A 218 10.29 -9.40 13.46
C THR A 218 10.79 -8.46 12.34
N ILE A 219 9.93 -7.56 11.84
CA ILE A 219 10.31 -6.57 10.81
C ILE A 219 11.46 -5.69 11.31
N LEU A 220 11.32 -5.07 12.49
CA LEU A 220 12.34 -4.16 13.04
C LEU A 220 13.66 -4.90 13.22
N ARG A 221 13.63 -6.08 13.80
CA ARG A 221 14.85 -6.83 14.08
C ARG A 221 15.55 -7.34 12.83
N LEU A 222 14.81 -7.88 11.86
CA LEU A 222 15.40 -8.46 10.65
C LEU A 222 15.93 -7.39 9.68
N THR A 223 15.39 -6.18 9.72
CA THR A 223 15.81 -5.11 8.80
C THR A 223 16.98 -4.29 9.33
N ARG A 224 17.21 -4.26 10.64
CA ARG A 224 18.28 -3.49 11.28
C ARG A 224 19.57 -4.29 11.42
N LYS A 225 20.73 -3.61 11.31
CA LYS A 225 22.05 -4.26 11.40
C LYS A 225 22.30 -4.93 12.76
N ASP A 226 21.92 -4.26 13.84
CA ASP A 226 22.10 -4.74 15.22
C ASP A 226 20.90 -5.55 15.75
N GLY A 227 19.80 -5.56 15.02
CA GLY A 227 18.57 -6.24 15.41
C GLY A 227 17.89 -5.66 16.64
N SER A 228 18.24 -4.43 17.05
CA SER A 228 17.67 -3.77 18.22
C SER A 228 16.44 -2.92 17.88
N TYR A 229 15.50 -2.80 18.82
CA TYR A 229 14.34 -1.91 18.76
C TYR A 229 13.85 -1.61 20.18
N THR A 230 13.11 -0.49 20.32
CA THR A 230 12.44 -0.16 21.58
C THR A 230 10.98 -0.66 21.56
N ASN A 231 10.37 -0.71 22.73
CA ASN A 231 8.97 -1.06 22.89
C ASN A 231 8.05 -0.10 22.09
N THR A 232 8.31 1.21 22.22
CA THR A 232 7.55 2.25 21.49
C THR A 232 7.67 2.08 19.97
N GLU A 233 8.85 1.76 19.45
CA GLU A 233 9.05 1.51 18.03
C GLU A 233 8.21 0.33 17.54
N ALA A 234 8.15 -0.76 18.32
CA ALA A 234 7.37 -1.93 17.97
C ALA A 234 5.86 -1.66 18.06
N GLU A 235 5.40 -0.94 19.10
CA GLU A 235 3.99 -0.51 19.23
C GLU A 235 3.54 0.39 18.07
N VAL A 236 4.37 1.36 17.69
CA VAL A 236 4.05 2.28 16.59
C VAL A 236 4.00 1.55 15.25
N LEU A 237 4.97 0.67 14.98
CA LEU A 237 4.93 -0.12 13.76
C LEU A 237 3.73 -1.08 13.73
N ASP A 238 3.40 -1.71 14.85
CA ASP A 238 2.24 -2.58 15.00
C ASP A 238 0.94 -1.84 14.68
N CYS A 239 0.76 -0.63 15.24
CA CYS A 239 -0.37 0.24 14.91
C CYS A 239 -0.39 0.63 13.42
N MET A 240 0.77 0.97 12.83
CA MET A 240 0.85 1.27 11.40
C MET A 240 0.39 0.10 10.53
N LEU A 241 0.77 -1.13 10.88
CA LEU A 241 0.33 -2.33 10.16
C LEU A 241 -1.19 -2.48 10.22
N VAL A 242 -1.81 -2.24 11.38
CA VAL A 242 -3.28 -2.23 11.54
C VAL A 242 -3.93 -1.18 10.63
N LEU A 243 -3.43 0.06 10.63
CA LEU A 243 -4.00 1.15 9.83
C LEU A 243 -3.86 0.93 8.30
N HIS A 244 -2.96 0.04 7.89
CA HIS A 244 -2.74 -0.33 6.49
C HIS A 244 -3.37 -1.68 6.11
N ALA A 245 -3.94 -2.43 7.06
CA ALA A 245 -4.37 -3.82 6.88
C ALA A 245 -5.44 -3.98 5.78
N ASP A 246 -6.41 -3.06 5.69
CA ASP A 246 -7.37 -3.04 4.58
C ASP A 246 -7.83 -1.61 4.23
N HIS A 247 -8.47 -1.46 3.08
CA HIS A 247 -9.07 -0.20 2.62
C HIS A 247 -10.20 -0.43 1.61
N GLY A 248 -10.96 -1.49 1.82
CA GLY A 248 -12.14 -1.86 1.05
C GLY A 248 -11.85 -2.54 -0.30
N GLY A 249 -12.83 -3.24 -0.80
CA GLY A 249 -12.76 -4.02 -2.05
C GLY A 249 -12.52 -3.19 -3.31
N GLY A 250 -12.83 -1.89 -3.29
CA GLY A 250 -12.57 -0.96 -4.39
C GLY A 250 -11.12 -0.46 -4.47
N ASN A 251 -10.26 -0.79 -3.51
CA ASN A 251 -8.83 -0.49 -3.61
C ASN A 251 -8.21 -1.24 -4.80
N ASN A 252 -7.36 -0.58 -5.58
CA ASN A 252 -6.86 -1.13 -6.84
C ASN A 252 -6.18 -2.50 -6.69
N SER A 253 -5.34 -2.69 -5.68
CA SER A 253 -4.67 -3.97 -5.45
C SER A 253 -5.61 -5.04 -4.91
N THR A 254 -6.60 -4.68 -4.07
CA THR A 254 -7.65 -5.58 -3.60
C THR A 254 -8.54 -6.01 -4.76
N PHE A 255 -8.99 -5.07 -5.59
CA PHE A 255 -9.79 -5.37 -6.79
C PHE A 255 -9.03 -6.26 -7.78
N THR A 256 -7.73 -6.01 -8.00
CA THR A 256 -6.86 -6.87 -8.81
C THR A 256 -6.82 -8.29 -8.26
N ASN A 257 -6.70 -8.47 -6.94
CA ASN A 257 -6.74 -9.77 -6.28
C ASN A 257 -8.03 -10.53 -6.62
N VAL A 258 -9.17 -9.87 -6.40
CA VAL A 258 -10.49 -10.46 -6.61
C VAL A 258 -10.73 -10.76 -8.10
N VAL A 259 -10.30 -9.88 -9.03
CA VAL A 259 -10.39 -10.13 -10.48
C VAL A 259 -9.61 -11.39 -10.86
N ILE A 260 -8.39 -11.56 -10.38
CA ILE A 260 -7.57 -12.75 -10.65
C ILE A 260 -8.20 -13.97 -9.99
N SER A 261 -8.58 -13.89 -8.71
CA SER A 261 -9.24 -14.98 -7.95
C SER A 261 -10.51 -15.49 -8.63
N SER A 262 -11.31 -14.59 -9.21
CA SER A 262 -12.57 -14.90 -9.88
C SER A 262 -12.43 -15.86 -11.08
N THR A 263 -11.21 -16.05 -11.60
CA THR A 263 -10.90 -17.03 -12.65
C THR A 263 -10.78 -18.46 -12.12
N GLY A 264 -10.73 -18.65 -10.81
CA GLY A 264 -10.49 -19.94 -10.17
C GLY A 264 -9.00 -20.31 -10.07
N THR A 265 -8.06 -19.37 -10.26
CA THR A 265 -6.62 -19.61 -10.14
C THR A 265 -6.17 -19.66 -8.67
N ASP A 266 -4.93 -20.09 -8.47
CA ASP A 266 -4.25 -20.23 -7.19
C ASP A 266 -4.09 -18.88 -6.42
N LEU A 267 -3.88 -18.97 -5.11
CA LEU A 267 -3.71 -17.80 -4.26
C LEU A 267 -2.40 -17.02 -4.56
N TYR A 268 -1.31 -17.73 -4.88
CA TYR A 268 -0.01 -17.09 -5.12
C TYR A 268 -0.06 -16.16 -6.32
N SER A 269 -0.73 -16.56 -7.39
CA SER A 269 -0.97 -15.73 -8.59
C SER A 269 -1.80 -14.48 -8.25
N ALA A 270 -2.87 -14.61 -7.46
CA ALA A 270 -3.71 -13.48 -7.06
C ALA A 270 -2.93 -12.50 -6.17
N MET A 271 -2.16 -12.99 -5.19
CA MET A 271 -1.35 -12.17 -4.30
C MET A 271 -0.20 -11.47 -5.06
N ALA A 272 0.47 -12.16 -5.96
CA ALA A 272 1.50 -11.56 -6.80
C ALA A 272 0.93 -10.45 -7.70
N GLY A 273 -0.28 -10.62 -8.24
CA GLY A 273 -1.01 -9.59 -8.98
C GLY A 273 -1.29 -8.35 -8.13
N SER A 274 -1.69 -8.54 -6.87
CA SER A 274 -1.92 -7.45 -5.91
C SER A 274 -0.65 -6.66 -5.62
N VAL A 275 0.48 -7.34 -5.43
CA VAL A 275 1.79 -6.70 -5.25
C VAL A 275 2.17 -5.89 -6.50
N GLY A 276 1.93 -6.44 -7.70
CA GLY A 276 2.16 -5.75 -8.96
C GLY A 276 1.34 -4.47 -9.09
N ALA A 277 0.05 -4.51 -8.71
CA ALA A 277 -0.83 -3.35 -8.69
C ALA A 277 -0.37 -2.30 -7.68
N LEU A 278 0.02 -2.73 -6.46
CA LEU A 278 0.51 -1.82 -5.41
C LEU A 278 1.86 -1.18 -5.79
N LYS A 279 2.73 -1.87 -6.52
CA LYS A 279 4.02 -1.35 -6.97
C LYS A 279 3.91 -0.09 -7.82
N GLY A 280 2.80 0.11 -8.52
CA GLY A 280 2.61 1.24 -9.43
C GLY A 280 2.73 2.60 -8.71
N PRO A 281 3.43 3.59 -9.28
CA PRO A 281 3.69 4.88 -8.63
C PRO A 281 2.41 5.69 -8.33
N ARG A 282 1.30 5.38 -9.01
CA ARG A 282 0.00 6.01 -8.75
C ARG A 282 -0.77 5.36 -7.59
N HIS A 283 -0.28 4.24 -7.05
CA HIS A 283 -0.87 3.52 -5.93
C HIS A 283 0.08 3.52 -4.72
N GLY A 284 1.15 2.75 -4.73
CA GLY A 284 2.09 2.64 -3.61
C GLY A 284 3.20 3.70 -3.57
N GLY A 285 3.25 4.64 -4.53
CA GLY A 285 4.28 5.66 -4.59
C GLY A 285 3.95 6.96 -3.85
N ALA A 286 2.76 7.09 -3.25
CA ALA A 286 2.30 8.34 -2.63
C ALA A 286 3.18 8.74 -1.43
N ASN A 287 3.54 7.79 -0.58
CA ASN A 287 4.39 8.04 0.58
C ASN A 287 5.77 8.60 0.22
N ILE A 288 6.44 8.00 -0.78
CA ILE A 288 7.76 8.47 -1.25
C ILE A 288 7.65 9.92 -1.74
N ALA A 289 6.61 10.25 -2.50
CA ALA A 289 6.39 11.60 -3.00
C ALA A 289 6.18 12.62 -1.86
N VAL A 290 5.52 12.23 -0.76
CA VAL A 290 5.39 13.06 0.45
C VAL A 290 6.77 13.33 1.06
N VAL A 291 7.55 12.30 1.29
CA VAL A 291 8.88 12.43 1.94
C VAL A 291 9.81 13.29 1.09
N GLU A 292 9.86 13.08 -0.21
CA GLU A 292 10.69 13.89 -1.11
C GLU A 292 10.23 15.35 -1.15
N MET A 293 8.91 15.61 -1.19
CA MET A 293 8.38 16.97 -1.10
C MET A 293 8.74 17.63 0.23
N MET A 294 8.54 16.94 1.36
CA MET A 294 8.84 17.49 2.68
C MET A 294 10.35 17.76 2.85
N LYS A 295 11.22 16.90 2.33
CA LYS A 295 12.66 17.16 2.28
C LYS A 295 12.98 18.43 1.49
N ALA A 296 12.36 18.65 0.33
CA ALA A 296 12.55 19.87 -0.44
C ALA A 296 12.02 21.11 0.32
N VAL A 297 10.88 21.01 0.98
CA VAL A 297 10.30 22.07 1.84
C VAL A 297 11.25 22.41 2.98
N ILE A 298 11.73 21.41 3.73
CA ILE A 298 12.63 21.60 4.86
C ILE A 298 13.98 22.19 4.41
N ASN A 299 14.49 21.79 3.27
CA ASN A 299 15.71 22.37 2.70
C ASN A 299 15.55 23.84 2.31
N GLU A 300 14.37 24.29 1.90
CA GLU A 300 14.09 25.66 1.47
C GLU A 300 13.86 26.60 2.68
N ILE A 301 13.05 26.19 3.66
CA ILE A 301 12.61 27.07 4.75
C ILE A 301 12.97 26.58 6.17
N GLY A 302 13.63 25.43 6.30
CA GLY A 302 13.93 24.81 7.59
C GLY A 302 12.66 24.42 8.37
N TYR A 303 12.85 24.10 9.65
CA TYR A 303 11.73 23.84 10.57
C TYR A 303 11.20 25.15 11.19
N THR A 304 10.74 26.07 10.33
CA THR A 304 10.22 27.37 10.79
C THR A 304 8.91 27.25 11.55
N ASN A 305 8.69 28.19 12.48
CA ASN A 305 7.42 28.37 13.18
C ASN A 305 6.49 29.40 12.53
N ASP A 306 6.99 30.11 11.50
CA ASP A 306 6.26 31.17 10.79
C ASP A 306 5.29 30.56 9.78
N GLU A 307 4.00 30.62 10.08
CA GLU A 307 2.93 30.09 9.23
C GLU A 307 2.85 30.82 7.89
N GLU A 308 3.17 32.12 7.81
CA GLU A 308 3.11 32.88 6.55
C GLU A 308 4.21 32.44 5.58
N VAL A 309 5.42 32.12 6.08
CA VAL A 309 6.49 31.51 5.30
C VAL A 309 6.08 30.14 4.75
N ILE A 310 5.45 29.32 5.59
CA ILE A 310 4.96 27.99 5.17
C ILE A 310 3.86 28.13 4.10
N LYS A 311 2.88 29.01 4.31
CA LYS A 311 1.78 29.25 3.35
C LYS A 311 2.32 29.76 2.00
N ALA A 312 3.24 30.71 2.02
CA ALA A 312 3.86 31.23 0.80
C ALA A 312 4.57 30.13 -0.01
N LEU A 313 5.26 29.20 0.67
CA LEU A 313 5.89 28.08 -0.01
C LEU A 313 4.87 27.07 -0.57
N ILE A 314 3.81 26.76 0.17
CA ILE A 314 2.72 25.90 -0.30
C ILE A 314 2.03 26.52 -1.53
N GLU A 315 1.83 27.85 -1.56
CA GLU A 315 1.33 28.55 -2.74
C GLU A 315 2.25 28.38 -3.97
N ARG A 316 3.58 28.44 -3.78
CA ARG A 316 4.55 28.16 -4.86
C ARG A 316 4.40 26.74 -5.40
N ILE A 317 4.17 25.73 -4.50
CA ILE A 317 3.86 24.36 -4.95
C ILE A 317 2.60 24.36 -5.82
N VAL A 318 1.49 24.92 -5.31
CA VAL A 318 0.20 24.94 -6.01
C VAL A 318 0.27 25.69 -7.35
N LYS A 319 1.03 26.78 -7.42
CA LYS A 319 1.28 27.57 -8.64
C LYS A 319 2.30 26.92 -9.60
N LYS A 320 2.82 25.72 -9.28
CA LYS A 320 3.80 24.97 -10.08
C LYS A 320 5.18 25.65 -10.19
N ASP A 321 5.55 26.43 -9.18
CA ASP A 321 6.80 27.17 -9.12
C ASP A 321 7.83 26.56 -8.14
N PHE A 322 7.47 25.49 -7.44
CA PHE A 322 8.36 24.80 -6.52
C PHE A 322 8.24 23.28 -6.62
N TYR A 323 9.29 22.55 -6.22
CA TYR A 323 9.43 21.11 -6.21
C TYR A 323 9.29 20.52 -7.63
N ASP A 324 8.38 19.58 -7.87
CA ASP A 324 8.22 18.87 -9.15
C ASP A 324 7.36 19.59 -10.19
N LYS A 325 6.90 20.80 -9.90
CA LYS A 325 6.09 21.68 -10.76
C LYS A 325 4.75 21.07 -11.23
N LYS A 326 4.23 20.05 -10.53
CA LYS A 326 2.92 19.45 -10.84
C LYS A 326 1.75 20.17 -10.16
N GLY A 327 2.03 21.01 -9.17
CA GLY A 327 1.00 21.74 -8.41
C GLY A 327 0.27 20.86 -7.39
N LEU A 328 0.90 19.77 -6.95
CA LEU A 328 0.35 18.83 -5.98
C LEU A 328 1.06 18.96 -4.64
N VAL A 329 0.29 19.16 -3.58
CA VAL A 329 0.76 19.00 -2.20
C VAL A 329 0.54 17.52 -1.84
N TYR A 330 1.60 16.73 -1.94
CA TYR A 330 1.51 15.30 -1.70
C TYR A 330 1.13 15.00 -0.25
N GLY A 331 0.38 13.93 -0.04
CA GLY A 331 -0.19 13.60 1.27
C GLY A 331 -1.45 14.39 1.62
N MET A 332 -1.85 15.35 0.77
CA MET A 332 -3.08 16.15 0.94
C MET A 332 -4.13 15.75 -0.08
N GLY A 333 -5.25 15.20 0.42
CA GLY A 333 -6.38 14.71 -0.37
C GLY A 333 -6.40 13.19 -0.50
N HIS A 334 -7.59 12.65 -0.71
CA HIS A 334 -7.86 11.23 -0.83
C HIS A 334 -8.98 10.96 -1.84
N ALA A 335 -9.00 9.76 -2.41
CA ALA A 335 -10.02 9.37 -3.41
C ALA A 335 -11.44 9.22 -2.80
N VAL A 336 -11.55 8.99 -1.50
CA VAL A 336 -12.82 8.81 -0.77
C VAL A 336 -12.97 9.86 0.33
N TYR A 337 -12.02 9.96 1.25
CA TYR A 337 -12.07 10.88 2.37
C TYR A 337 -12.01 12.34 1.92
N THR A 338 -12.84 13.17 2.54
CA THR A 338 -12.99 14.60 2.23
C THR A 338 -12.56 15.49 3.40
N LEU A 339 -13.23 15.38 4.56
CA LEU A 339 -12.95 16.22 5.71
C LEU A 339 -11.80 15.70 6.57
N SER A 340 -11.71 14.39 6.77
CA SER A 340 -10.63 13.74 7.53
C SER A 340 -10.33 12.33 7.01
N ASP A 341 -9.11 11.84 7.29
CA ASP A 341 -8.74 10.42 7.17
C ASP A 341 -8.48 9.89 8.59
N PRO A 342 -9.32 8.98 9.11
CA PRO A 342 -9.20 8.50 10.50
C PRO A 342 -7.85 7.81 10.76
N ARG A 343 -7.25 7.22 9.74
CA ARG A 343 -5.93 6.59 9.86
C ARG A 343 -4.83 7.62 10.07
N SER A 344 -4.92 8.77 9.39
CA SER A 344 -3.97 9.87 9.54
C SER A 344 -4.04 10.46 10.94
N ILE A 345 -5.24 10.59 11.50
CA ILE A 345 -5.46 11.09 12.87
C ILE A 345 -4.82 10.14 13.89
N LEU A 346 -5.14 8.84 13.82
CA LEU A 346 -4.61 7.83 14.74
C LEU A 346 -3.09 7.69 14.63
N LEU A 347 -2.55 7.76 13.42
CA LEU A 347 -1.11 7.71 13.22
C LEU A 347 -0.40 8.96 13.77
N GLN A 348 -1.04 10.13 13.69
CA GLN A 348 -0.50 11.37 14.25
C GLN A 348 -0.35 11.27 15.78
N GLU A 349 -1.30 10.63 16.48
CA GLU A 349 -1.20 10.39 17.93
C GLU A 349 0.01 9.52 18.26
N LYS A 350 0.20 8.41 17.55
CA LYS A 350 1.34 7.51 17.72
C LYS A 350 2.67 8.15 17.29
N ALA A 351 2.66 8.95 16.23
CA ALA A 351 3.84 9.71 15.79
C ALA A 351 4.33 10.69 16.85
N LYS A 352 3.41 11.29 17.62
CA LYS A 352 3.75 12.19 18.73
C LYS A 352 4.52 11.47 19.85
N GLU A 353 4.03 10.27 20.24
CA GLU A 353 4.69 9.44 21.26
C GLU A 353 6.12 9.08 20.83
N LEU A 354 6.29 8.63 19.59
CA LEU A 354 7.58 8.26 19.04
C LEU A 354 8.52 9.48 18.89
N ALA A 355 8.00 10.63 18.46
CA ALA A 355 8.78 11.85 18.32
C ALA A 355 9.36 12.30 19.66
N GLN A 356 8.62 12.15 20.77
CA GLN A 356 9.12 12.43 22.12
C GLN A 356 10.26 11.48 22.52
N GLU A 357 10.13 10.18 22.23
CA GLU A 357 11.20 9.21 22.50
C GLU A 357 12.47 9.50 21.68
N LYS A 358 12.29 9.96 20.43
CA LYS A 358 13.40 10.23 19.50
C LYS A 358 13.99 11.65 19.62
N GLY A 359 13.39 12.54 20.44
CA GLY A 359 13.79 13.95 20.51
C GLY A 359 13.53 14.73 19.23
N MET A 360 12.47 14.36 18.48
CA MET A 360 12.07 14.94 17.18
C MET A 360 10.74 15.73 17.28
N GLU A 361 10.42 16.30 18.44
CA GLU A 361 9.17 17.04 18.66
C GLU A 361 9.11 18.34 17.82
N LYS A 362 10.25 18.94 17.51
CA LYS A 362 10.32 20.12 16.65
C LYS A 362 9.92 19.78 15.21
N GLU A 363 10.45 18.69 14.70
CA GLU A 363 10.14 18.14 13.38
C GLU A 363 8.65 17.76 13.30
N PHE A 364 8.15 17.04 14.28
CA PHE A 364 6.73 16.67 14.37
C PHE A 364 5.82 17.91 14.39
N ALA A 365 6.13 18.92 15.21
CA ALA A 365 5.38 20.17 15.27
C ALA A 365 5.40 20.94 13.93
N PHE A 366 6.49 20.81 13.14
CA PHE A 366 6.55 21.38 11.80
C PHE A 366 5.59 20.67 10.83
N TYR A 367 5.53 19.34 10.85
CA TYR A 367 4.56 18.58 10.04
C TYR A 367 3.12 18.98 10.36
N GLN A 368 2.77 19.15 11.64
CA GLN A 368 1.43 19.61 12.06
C GLN A 368 1.11 21.02 11.53
N ARG A 369 2.06 21.96 11.62
CA ARG A 369 1.88 23.31 11.07
C ARG A 369 1.76 23.30 9.55
N PHE A 370 2.61 22.52 8.88
CA PHE A 370 2.53 22.39 7.43
C PHE A 370 1.15 21.85 6.99
N GLU A 371 0.64 20.80 7.65
CA GLU A 371 -0.70 20.27 7.40
C GLU A 371 -1.77 21.35 7.56
N LYS A 372 -1.76 22.09 8.67
CA LYS A 372 -2.69 23.19 8.93
C LYS A 372 -2.65 24.23 7.81
N CYS A 373 -1.47 24.74 7.50
CA CYS A 373 -1.26 25.74 6.43
C CYS A 373 -1.67 25.19 5.06
N ALA A 374 -1.41 23.91 4.78
CA ALA A 374 -1.79 23.29 3.51
C ALA A 374 -3.32 23.20 3.36
N LYS A 375 -4.06 22.87 4.40
CA LYS A 375 -5.54 22.89 4.41
C LYS A 375 -6.07 24.28 4.09
N GLU A 376 -5.52 25.31 4.71
CA GLU A 376 -5.93 26.71 4.50
C GLU A 376 -5.64 27.19 3.06
N VAL A 377 -4.43 26.95 2.56
CA VAL A 377 -4.04 27.35 1.19
C VAL A 377 -4.87 26.58 0.16
N LEU A 378 -4.99 25.27 0.30
CA LEU A 378 -5.77 24.44 -0.64
C LEU A 378 -7.25 24.83 -0.67
N TRP A 379 -7.84 25.21 0.48
CA TRP A 379 -9.19 25.76 0.53
C TRP A 379 -9.30 27.05 -0.29
N GLN A 380 -8.34 27.97 -0.17
CA GLN A 380 -8.36 29.22 -0.94
C GLN A 380 -8.33 28.98 -2.46
N TYR A 381 -7.51 28.01 -2.92
CA TYR A 381 -7.33 27.72 -4.34
C TYR A 381 -8.37 26.77 -4.94
N LYS A 382 -8.80 25.76 -4.21
CA LYS A 382 -9.68 24.70 -4.73
C LYS A 382 -11.14 24.86 -4.33
N LYS A 383 -11.43 25.68 -3.31
CA LYS A 383 -12.77 25.82 -2.68
C LYS A 383 -13.39 24.46 -2.27
N LYS A 384 -12.52 23.51 -1.91
CA LYS A 384 -12.90 22.16 -1.44
C LYS A 384 -12.09 21.83 -0.20
N HIS A 385 -12.74 21.15 0.74
CA HIS A 385 -12.02 20.59 1.87
C HIS A 385 -11.04 19.52 1.39
N VAL A 386 -9.85 19.52 1.98
CA VAL A 386 -8.78 18.57 1.69
C VAL A 386 -8.18 18.13 3.01
N SER A 387 -8.28 16.85 3.33
CA SER A 387 -7.63 16.26 4.51
C SER A 387 -6.22 15.77 4.19
N SER A 388 -5.37 15.68 5.20
CA SER A 388 -4.18 14.82 5.11
C SER A 388 -4.64 13.36 5.01
N ASN A 389 -3.97 12.58 4.16
CA ASN A 389 -4.13 11.14 4.14
C ASN A 389 -3.03 10.46 4.97
N ILE A 390 -3.12 9.14 5.16
CA ILE A 390 -2.16 8.40 5.99
C ILE A 390 -0.71 8.55 5.52
N ASP A 391 -0.48 8.74 4.21
CA ASP A 391 0.88 8.86 3.65
C ASP A 391 1.60 10.12 4.13
N PHE A 392 0.86 11.17 4.57
CA PHE A 392 1.46 12.41 5.05
C PHE A 392 2.31 12.20 6.31
N TYR A 393 1.83 11.40 7.26
CA TYR A 393 2.57 11.11 8.49
C TYR A 393 3.39 9.82 8.43
N SER A 394 2.97 8.82 7.64
CA SER A 394 3.64 7.52 7.66
C SER A 394 5.10 7.59 7.21
N GLY A 395 5.45 8.48 6.27
CA GLY A 395 6.83 8.69 5.87
C GLY A 395 7.72 9.22 7.00
N PHE A 396 7.21 10.17 7.78
CA PHE A 396 7.89 10.70 8.96
C PHE A 396 8.03 9.64 10.06
N VAL A 397 7.00 8.82 10.27
CA VAL A 397 7.07 7.70 11.23
C VAL A 397 8.13 6.68 10.81
N TYR A 398 8.19 6.31 9.52
CA TYR A 398 9.24 5.42 9.02
C TYR A 398 10.65 6.01 9.21
N GLU A 399 10.81 7.33 9.04
CA GLU A 399 12.07 8.03 9.32
C GLU A 399 12.46 7.90 10.80
N MET A 400 11.54 8.17 11.73
CA MET A 400 11.77 8.00 13.18
C MET A 400 12.09 6.55 13.58
N LEU A 401 11.50 5.59 12.87
CA LEU A 401 11.76 4.14 13.04
C LEU A 401 13.08 3.69 12.40
N ASN A 402 13.85 4.59 11.76
CA ASN A 402 15.01 4.24 10.95
C ASN A 402 14.74 3.15 9.90
N ILE A 403 13.53 3.16 9.32
CA ILE A 403 13.15 2.26 8.24
C ILE A 403 13.46 2.94 6.90
N PRO A 404 14.32 2.34 6.06
CA PRO A 404 14.65 2.88 4.74
C PRO A 404 13.41 3.04 3.86
N MET A 405 13.36 4.14 3.08
CA MET A 405 12.23 4.46 2.20
C MET A 405 11.88 3.34 1.20
N GLU A 406 12.85 2.57 0.78
CA GLU A 406 12.63 1.43 -0.13
C GLU A 406 11.87 0.25 0.52
N LEU A 407 11.78 0.20 1.85
CA LEU A 407 10.98 -0.76 2.60
C LEU A 407 9.52 -0.33 2.81
N VAL A 408 9.16 0.93 2.58
CA VAL A 408 7.82 1.45 2.83
C VAL A 408 6.75 0.70 2.03
N ALA A 409 6.91 0.57 0.72
CA ALA A 409 5.97 -0.19 -0.11
C ALA A 409 5.97 -1.71 0.21
N PRO A 410 7.11 -2.38 0.43
CA PRO A 410 7.16 -3.73 0.99
C PRO A 410 6.41 -3.91 2.31
N LEU A 411 6.54 -3.00 3.26
CA LEU A 411 5.83 -3.08 4.54
C LEU A 411 4.33 -2.84 4.36
N PHE A 412 3.95 -1.98 3.41
CA PHE A 412 2.55 -1.85 3.01
C PHE A 412 1.99 -3.18 2.45
N VAL A 413 2.77 -3.94 1.64
CA VAL A 413 2.39 -5.29 1.21
C VAL A 413 2.17 -6.20 2.42
N CYS A 414 3.09 -6.18 3.38
CA CYS A 414 3.00 -7.00 4.59
C CYS A 414 1.69 -6.74 5.35
N ALA A 415 1.36 -5.48 5.57
CA ALA A 415 0.14 -5.09 6.25
C ALA A 415 -1.12 -5.46 5.45
N ARG A 416 -1.16 -5.12 4.16
CA ARG A 416 -2.35 -5.25 3.30
C ARG A 416 -2.65 -6.68 2.87
N MET A 417 -1.68 -7.60 2.99
CA MET A 417 -1.85 -8.99 2.56
C MET A 417 -3.03 -9.67 3.27
N VAL A 418 -3.26 -9.36 4.53
CA VAL A 418 -4.39 -9.92 5.28
C VAL A 418 -5.75 -9.45 4.74
N GLY A 419 -5.86 -8.17 4.36
CA GLY A 419 -7.05 -7.64 3.69
C GLY A 419 -7.28 -8.31 2.34
N TRP A 420 -6.24 -8.43 1.51
CA TRP A 420 -6.33 -9.16 0.23
C TRP A 420 -6.79 -10.61 0.44
N LEU A 421 -6.25 -11.30 1.45
CA LEU A 421 -6.64 -12.67 1.79
C LEU A 421 -8.10 -12.76 2.19
N ALA A 422 -8.57 -11.85 3.06
CA ALA A 422 -9.95 -11.82 3.50
C ALA A 422 -10.93 -11.63 2.33
N HIS A 423 -10.65 -10.66 1.43
CA HIS A 423 -11.46 -10.44 0.23
C HIS A 423 -11.39 -11.62 -0.76
N ASN A 424 -10.23 -12.30 -0.87
CA ASN A 424 -10.08 -13.49 -1.71
C ASN A 424 -10.92 -14.66 -1.22
N ILE A 425 -10.91 -14.91 0.10
CA ILE A 425 -11.75 -15.95 0.73
C ILE A 425 -13.23 -15.61 0.57
N GLU A 426 -13.62 -14.34 0.78
CA GLU A 426 -15.00 -13.87 0.60
C GLU A 426 -15.50 -14.11 -0.83
N ASP A 427 -14.69 -13.78 -1.84
CA ASP A 427 -14.99 -14.02 -3.26
C ASP A 427 -15.22 -15.51 -3.53
N LYS A 428 -14.35 -16.38 -3.04
CA LYS A 428 -14.48 -17.85 -3.19
C LYS A 428 -15.71 -18.41 -2.51
N CYS A 429 -16.14 -17.82 -1.40
CA CYS A 429 -17.32 -18.25 -0.68
C CYS A 429 -18.64 -17.84 -1.37
N TYR A 430 -18.69 -16.65 -1.98
CA TYR A 430 -19.97 -16.04 -2.31
C TYR A 430 -20.13 -15.60 -3.79
N CYS A 431 -19.07 -15.36 -4.55
CA CYS A 431 -19.19 -14.76 -5.87
C CYS A 431 -19.27 -15.77 -7.02
N ASN A 432 -18.46 -16.79 -7.06
CA ASN A 432 -18.45 -17.89 -8.04
C ASN A 432 -18.59 -17.49 -9.53
N LYS A 433 -18.29 -16.26 -9.91
CA LYS A 433 -18.39 -15.75 -11.27
C LYS A 433 -17.15 -14.97 -11.67
N ILE A 434 -16.63 -15.28 -12.87
CA ILE A 434 -15.54 -14.51 -13.45
C ILE A 434 -15.93 -13.04 -13.64
N ILE A 435 -15.11 -12.13 -13.15
CA ILE A 435 -15.27 -10.69 -13.35
C ILE A 435 -14.84 -10.35 -14.79
N ARG A 436 -15.81 -10.05 -15.63
CA ARG A 436 -15.60 -9.80 -17.07
C ARG A 436 -16.39 -8.57 -17.53
N PRO A 437 -15.82 -7.35 -17.39
CA PRO A 437 -16.46 -6.14 -17.88
C PRO A 437 -16.52 -6.11 -19.41
N ALA A 438 -17.47 -5.33 -19.97
CA ALA A 438 -17.56 -5.08 -21.39
C ALA A 438 -16.68 -3.90 -21.79
N THR A 439 -16.15 -3.93 -23.02
CA THR A 439 -15.48 -2.80 -23.68
C THR A 439 -16.12 -2.51 -25.03
N LYS A 440 -16.16 -1.24 -25.43
CA LYS A 440 -16.67 -0.83 -26.76
C LYS A 440 -15.50 -0.68 -27.72
N TYR A 441 -15.57 -1.40 -28.86
CA TYR A 441 -14.65 -1.18 -29.96
C TYR A 441 -15.03 0.09 -30.73
N VAL A 442 -14.08 1.01 -30.89
CA VAL A 442 -14.26 2.30 -31.58
C VAL A 442 -13.31 2.47 -32.77
N GLY A 443 -12.55 1.44 -33.12
CA GLY A 443 -11.72 1.45 -34.33
C GLY A 443 -12.54 1.31 -35.60
N LYS A 444 -11.95 1.68 -36.75
CA LYS A 444 -12.57 1.47 -38.07
C LYS A 444 -12.64 -0.02 -38.40
N LEU A 445 -13.80 -0.49 -38.85
CA LEU A 445 -13.93 -1.83 -39.41
C LEU A 445 -13.28 -1.85 -40.81
N LYS A 446 -12.48 -2.88 -41.09
CA LYS A 446 -11.91 -3.07 -42.44
C LYS A 446 -13.02 -3.62 -43.32
N GLY A 447 -13.43 -2.83 -44.31
CA GLY A 447 -14.47 -3.21 -45.29
C GLY A 447 -15.72 -2.30 -45.28
N GLU A 448 -15.74 -1.27 -44.42
CA GLU A 448 -16.68 -0.16 -44.52
C GLU A 448 -16.07 1.07 -45.18
#